data_75a961e3ac03e36bd86a77235dab4af2
#
_entry.id   75a961e3ac03e36bd86a77235dab4af2
#
_cell.length_a   1.000
_cell.length_b   1.000
_cell.length_c   1.000
_cell.angle_alpha   90.00
_cell.angle_beta   90.00
_cell.angle_gamma   90.00
#
_symmetry.space_group_name_H-M   'P 1'
#
loop_
_entity.id
_entity.type
_entity.pdbx_description
1 polymer ?
#
loop_
_entity_poly.entity_id
_entity_poly.type
_entity_poly.pdbx_seq_one_letter_code
_entity_poly.pdbx_strand_id
1 'polypeptide(L)'
;MLFRSWIGDDDDAPLNRRVIARLKAVSDSGTAVFVVRGNRDLALGDVFAHQIGAQLLGDTTVIDLNGTPALILHGDTLCTDDVEYQKMRVVLHDPSWQAEMLQRPLSERREFAQGLRAASKAKAENDPDNIIDVNDDAVAASFSEHKVGLMIHGHTHRPNRHRTEGGERLVLGDWSANESWIIRSTDSGCQLEHYRY
;
A
#
# COMPACT_ATOMS: atom_id res chain seq x y z
N MET A 1 2.14 6.30 -6.07
CA MET A 1 3.16 5.53 -5.32
C MET A 1 4.36 6.41 -5.04
N LEU A 2 4.72 6.63 -3.78
CA LEU A 2 5.80 7.54 -3.37
C LEU A 2 7.18 7.05 -3.81
N PHE A 3 7.38 5.73 -3.85
CA PHE A 3 8.65 5.09 -4.19
C PHE A 3 8.49 4.15 -5.39
N ARG A 4 9.54 4.00 -6.18
CA ARG A 4 9.59 2.96 -7.21
C ARG A 4 9.68 1.56 -6.59
N SER A 5 10.48 1.42 -5.54
CA SER A 5 10.57 0.30 -4.61
C SER A 5 11.38 0.78 -3.42
N TRP A 6 11.01 0.39 -2.21
CA TRP A 6 11.83 0.59 -1.02
C TRP A 6 12.54 -0.71 -0.70
N ILE A 7 13.85 -0.68 -0.68
CA ILE A 7 14.70 -1.88 -0.56
C ILE A 7 15.46 -1.98 0.77
N GLY A 8 15.15 -1.08 1.70
CA GLY A 8 15.71 -1.01 3.04
C GLY A 8 15.91 0.42 3.49
N ASP A 9 15.91 0.64 4.79
CA ASP A 9 16.06 1.97 5.40
C ASP A 9 17.47 2.55 5.26
N ASP A 10 18.44 1.73 4.83
CA ASP A 10 19.81 2.10 4.50
C ASP A 10 19.97 2.59 3.04
N ASP A 11 18.91 2.58 2.21
CA ASP A 11 18.96 3.11 0.85
C ASP A 11 18.81 4.63 0.85
N ASP A 12 19.93 5.33 0.77
CA ASP A 12 20.04 6.79 0.76
C ASP A 12 19.85 7.45 -0.61
N ALA A 13 19.17 6.77 -1.54
CA ALA A 13 18.91 7.30 -2.88
C ALA A 13 18.29 8.72 -2.83
N PRO A 14 18.62 9.63 -3.77
CA PRO A 14 18.16 11.01 -3.72
C PRO A 14 16.64 11.15 -3.64
N LEU A 15 15.88 10.26 -4.27
CA LEU A 15 14.42 10.25 -4.17
C LEU A 15 13.97 9.92 -2.74
N ASN A 16 14.56 8.88 -2.12
CA ASN A 16 14.22 8.44 -0.77
C ASN A 16 14.45 9.57 0.24
N ARG A 17 15.61 10.22 0.17
CA ARG A 17 15.91 11.39 1.02
C ARG A 17 14.91 12.53 0.86
N ARG A 18 14.48 12.81 -0.37
CA ARG A 18 13.48 13.85 -0.63
C ARG A 18 12.11 13.50 -0.06
N VAL A 19 11.70 12.25 -0.17
CA VAL A 19 10.41 11.79 0.38
C VAL A 19 10.45 11.83 1.91
N ILE A 20 11.53 11.32 2.53
CA ILE A 20 11.73 11.41 3.98
C ILE A 20 11.63 12.86 4.44
N ALA A 21 12.36 13.80 3.82
CA ALA A 21 12.33 15.20 4.20
C ALA A 21 10.93 15.82 4.08
N ARG A 22 10.16 15.46 3.06
CA ARG A 22 8.79 15.97 2.87
C ARG A 22 7.81 15.41 3.89
N LEU A 23 7.86 14.10 4.15
CA LEU A 23 7.00 13.47 5.15
C LEU A 23 7.34 13.95 6.56
N LYS A 24 8.64 14.11 6.86
CA LYS A 24 9.07 14.70 8.12
C LYS A 24 8.51 16.12 8.31
N ALA A 25 8.56 16.97 7.29
CA ALA A 25 7.99 18.30 7.38
C ALA A 25 6.47 18.30 7.67
N VAL A 26 5.74 17.30 7.17
CA VAL A 26 4.32 17.09 7.49
C VAL A 26 4.16 16.73 8.97
N SER A 27 4.91 15.77 9.48
CA SER A 27 4.82 15.38 10.90
C SER A 27 5.26 16.50 11.84
N ASP A 28 6.35 17.22 11.49
CA ASP A 28 6.85 18.36 12.27
C ASP A 28 5.83 19.52 12.34
N SER A 29 4.90 19.62 11.38
CA SER A 29 3.79 20.58 11.43
C SER A 29 2.64 20.16 12.37
N GLY A 30 2.77 19.03 13.08
CA GLY A 30 1.78 18.52 14.01
C GLY A 30 0.77 17.53 13.39
N THR A 31 0.96 17.14 12.13
CA THR A 31 0.10 16.14 11.46
C THR A 31 0.57 14.73 11.81
N ALA A 32 -0.31 13.89 12.36
CA ALA A 32 -0.01 12.48 12.56
C ALA A 32 0.11 11.76 11.21
N VAL A 33 1.18 10.98 11.05
CA VAL A 33 1.47 10.24 9.82
C VAL A 33 1.43 8.74 10.11
N PHE A 34 0.66 8.01 9.32
CA PHE A 34 0.55 6.55 9.39
C PHE A 34 0.91 5.95 8.03
N VAL A 35 1.58 4.81 8.05
CA VAL A 35 2.04 4.14 6.83
C VAL A 35 1.62 2.68 6.86
N VAL A 36 0.92 2.25 5.83
CA VAL A 36 0.70 0.82 5.51
C VAL A 36 1.68 0.44 4.42
N ARG A 37 2.41 -0.66 4.64
CA ARG A 37 3.34 -1.19 3.64
C ARG A 37 2.58 -1.87 2.51
N GLY A 38 3.07 -1.67 1.30
CA GLY A 38 2.60 -2.38 0.13
C GLY A 38 3.64 -3.34 -0.42
N ASN A 39 3.31 -4.03 -1.50
CA ASN A 39 4.16 -5.05 -2.12
C ASN A 39 5.48 -4.52 -2.71
N ARG A 40 5.66 -3.19 -2.78
CA ARG A 40 6.89 -2.56 -3.32
C ARG A 40 7.71 -1.84 -2.26
N ASP A 41 7.23 -1.81 -1.04
CA ASP A 41 7.85 -1.12 0.09
C ASP A 41 7.80 -1.95 1.40
N LEU A 42 7.77 -3.27 1.25
CA LEU A 42 7.81 -4.22 2.37
C LEU A 42 9.02 -4.03 3.29
N ALA A 43 10.12 -3.51 2.74
CA ALA A 43 11.34 -3.22 3.47
C ALA A 43 11.34 -1.84 4.18
N LEU A 44 10.22 -1.11 4.20
CA LEU A 44 10.03 0.05 5.08
C LEU A 44 10.08 -0.45 6.53
N GLY A 45 11.04 0.06 7.29
CA GLY A 45 11.28 -0.36 8.66
C GLY A 45 11.11 0.77 9.67
N ASP A 46 11.48 0.45 10.90
CA ASP A 46 11.35 1.37 12.04
C ASP A 46 12.25 2.61 11.90
N VAL A 47 13.39 2.49 11.21
CA VAL A 47 14.30 3.64 11.00
C VAL A 47 13.62 4.67 10.11
N PHE A 48 12.99 4.24 9.01
CA PHE A 48 12.20 5.13 8.16
C PHE A 48 11.06 5.78 8.95
N ALA A 49 10.27 4.97 9.67
CA ALA A 49 9.13 5.48 10.44
C ALA A 49 9.57 6.53 11.47
N HIS A 50 10.66 6.26 12.19
CA HIS A 50 11.23 7.19 13.16
C HIS A 50 11.71 8.48 12.50
N GLN A 51 12.41 8.38 11.36
CA GLN A 51 12.91 9.56 10.63
C GLN A 51 11.81 10.52 10.20
N ILE A 52 10.65 10.01 9.84
CA ILE A 52 9.52 10.84 9.37
C ILE A 52 8.49 11.13 10.48
N GLY A 53 8.70 10.64 11.71
CA GLY A 53 7.74 10.78 12.80
C GLY A 53 6.41 10.07 12.54
N ALA A 54 6.43 8.92 11.85
CA ALA A 54 5.25 8.15 11.50
C ALA A 54 5.12 6.87 12.33
N GLN A 55 3.91 6.32 12.33
CA GLN A 55 3.64 4.97 12.82
C GLN A 55 3.44 4.02 11.63
N LEU A 56 4.17 2.90 11.62
CA LEU A 56 3.88 1.79 10.71
C LEU A 56 2.65 1.04 11.23
N LEU A 57 1.66 0.88 10.36
CA LEU A 57 0.47 0.08 10.62
C LEU A 57 0.69 -1.37 10.18
N GLY A 58 -0.12 -2.29 10.70
CA GLY A 58 -0.17 -3.67 10.22
C GLY A 58 -0.73 -3.78 8.81
N ASP A 59 -0.67 -4.99 8.23
CA ASP A 59 -1.18 -5.28 6.87
C ASP A 59 -2.66 -4.92 6.73
N THR A 60 -3.42 -5.10 7.81
CA THR A 60 -4.82 -4.68 7.97
C THR A 60 -4.97 -3.93 9.29
N THR A 61 -5.54 -2.74 9.25
CA THR A 61 -5.72 -1.92 10.45
C THR A 61 -7.05 -1.19 10.38
N VAL A 62 -7.83 -1.28 11.44
CA VAL A 62 -9.05 -0.47 11.58
C VAL A 62 -8.69 0.84 12.25
N ILE A 63 -9.03 1.93 11.61
CA ILE A 63 -8.88 3.29 12.15
C ILE A 63 -10.23 3.99 12.26
N ASP A 64 -10.32 4.99 13.11
CA ASP A 64 -11.48 5.87 13.16
C ASP A 64 -11.29 7.04 12.17
N LEU A 65 -12.23 7.18 11.25
CA LEU A 65 -12.29 8.32 10.34
C LEU A 65 -13.53 9.17 10.68
N ASN A 66 -13.35 10.14 11.56
CA ASN A 66 -14.43 11.04 12.02
C ASN A 66 -15.66 10.27 12.55
N GLY A 67 -15.44 9.30 13.45
CA GLY A 67 -16.50 8.46 14.02
C GLY A 67 -16.93 7.28 13.15
N THR A 68 -16.31 7.07 12.00
CA THR A 68 -16.57 5.93 11.11
C THR A 68 -15.39 4.94 11.15
N PRO A 69 -15.58 3.72 11.68
CA PRO A 69 -14.55 2.69 11.61
C PRO A 69 -14.26 2.31 10.15
N ALA A 70 -13.00 2.44 9.74
CA ALA A 70 -12.55 2.13 8.40
C ALA A 70 -11.39 1.13 8.42
N LEU A 71 -11.50 0.08 7.61
CA LEU A 71 -10.41 -0.86 7.38
C LEU A 71 -9.45 -0.28 6.34
N ILE A 72 -8.20 -0.11 6.74
CA ILE A 72 -7.11 0.33 5.87
C ILE A 72 -6.19 -0.85 5.61
N LEU A 73 -5.92 -1.13 4.34
CA LEU A 73 -5.00 -2.18 3.91
C LEU A 73 -4.36 -1.81 2.57
N HIS A 74 -3.27 -2.52 2.20
CA HIS A 74 -2.70 -2.33 0.87
C HIS A 74 -3.66 -2.79 -0.23
N GLY A 75 -4.30 -3.95 -0.07
CA GLY A 75 -5.29 -4.51 -0.99
C GLY A 75 -4.86 -5.79 -1.71
N ASP A 76 -3.59 -6.15 -1.64
CA ASP A 76 -3.04 -7.35 -2.28
C ASP A 76 -3.58 -8.66 -1.68
N THR A 77 -3.97 -8.65 -0.40
CA THR A 77 -4.62 -9.79 0.26
C THR A 77 -6.02 -10.09 -0.28
N LEU A 78 -6.64 -9.12 -0.94
CA LEU A 78 -7.96 -9.27 -1.56
C LEU A 78 -7.90 -9.92 -2.96
N CYS A 79 -6.73 -9.93 -3.61
CA CYS A 79 -6.52 -10.51 -4.94
C CYS A 79 -6.26 -12.02 -4.82
N THR A 80 -7.23 -12.77 -4.28
CA THR A 80 -7.05 -14.20 -3.97
C THR A 80 -7.02 -15.09 -5.21
N ASP A 81 -7.54 -14.62 -6.34
CA ASP A 81 -7.54 -15.35 -7.61
C ASP A 81 -6.15 -15.36 -8.26
N ASP A 82 -5.28 -14.42 -7.90
CA ASP A 82 -3.87 -14.43 -8.27
C ASP A 82 -3.05 -15.38 -7.37
N VAL A 83 -3.26 -16.68 -7.57
CA VAL A 83 -2.64 -17.73 -6.75
C VAL A 83 -1.11 -17.64 -6.73
N GLU A 84 -0.49 -17.32 -7.87
CA GLU A 84 0.96 -17.20 -7.96
C GLU A 84 1.48 -16.00 -7.18
N TYR A 85 0.79 -14.88 -7.25
CA TYR A 85 1.10 -13.72 -6.42
C TYR A 85 0.95 -14.05 -4.92
N GLN A 86 -0.14 -14.72 -4.52
CA GLN A 86 -0.35 -15.07 -3.11
C GLN A 86 0.75 -16.01 -2.57
N LYS A 87 1.22 -16.97 -3.36
CA LYS A 87 2.39 -17.81 -2.99
C LYS A 87 3.65 -16.96 -2.78
N MET A 88 3.94 -16.05 -3.72
CA MET A 88 5.08 -15.16 -3.61
C MET A 88 4.94 -14.22 -2.40
N ARG A 89 3.73 -13.71 -2.13
CA ARG A 89 3.45 -12.85 -0.99
C ARG A 89 3.83 -13.50 0.33
N VAL A 90 3.47 -14.78 0.53
CA VAL A 90 3.84 -15.53 1.75
C VAL A 90 5.35 -15.50 1.97
N VAL A 91 6.15 -15.72 0.93
CA VAL A 91 7.62 -15.68 1.02
C VAL A 91 8.12 -14.26 1.33
N LEU A 92 7.62 -13.26 0.61
CA LEU A 92 8.06 -11.87 0.77
C LEU A 92 7.70 -11.26 2.14
N HIS A 93 6.64 -11.76 2.78
CA HIS A 93 6.21 -11.34 4.12
C HIS A 93 6.83 -12.17 5.25
N ASP A 94 7.57 -13.23 4.93
CA ASP A 94 8.27 -14.03 5.96
C ASP A 94 9.39 -13.20 6.62
N PRO A 95 9.37 -13.04 7.95
CA PRO A 95 10.35 -12.21 8.65
C PRO A 95 11.79 -12.69 8.49
N SER A 96 12.00 -14.01 8.41
CA SER A 96 13.33 -14.59 8.26
C SER A 96 13.89 -14.30 6.87
N TRP A 97 13.05 -14.44 5.84
CA TRP A 97 13.38 -14.07 4.47
C TRP A 97 13.70 -12.58 4.35
N GLN A 98 12.87 -11.71 4.96
CA GLN A 98 13.12 -10.27 4.97
C GLN A 98 14.45 -9.91 5.65
N ALA A 99 14.73 -10.52 6.80
CA ALA A 99 15.99 -10.30 7.52
C ALA A 99 17.20 -10.74 6.68
N GLU A 100 17.14 -11.90 6.00
CA GLU A 100 18.18 -12.34 5.09
C GLU A 100 18.37 -11.38 3.89
N MET A 101 17.25 -10.98 3.28
CA MET A 101 17.29 -10.05 2.14
C MET A 101 17.92 -8.70 2.53
N LEU A 102 17.63 -8.17 3.71
CA LEU A 102 18.18 -6.91 4.19
C LEU A 102 19.68 -6.97 4.51
N GLN A 103 20.25 -8.17 4.70
CA GLN A 103 21.72 -8.35 4.87
C GLN A 103 22.47 -8.32 3.53
N ARG A 104 21.77 -8.44 2.40
CA ARG A 104 22.41 -8.39 1.08
C ARG A 104 22.82 -6.97 0.71
N PRO A 105 23.87 -6.81 -0.12
CA PRO A 105 24.26 -5.51 -0.66
C PRO A 105 23.11 -4.79 -1.32
N LEU A 106 23.07 -3.45 -1.24
CA LEU A 106 22.05 -2.62 -1.89
C LEU A 106 21.92 -2.88 -3.40
N SER A 107 23.03 -3.20 -4.08
CA SER A 107 23.01 -3.54 -5.51
C SER A 107 22.16 -4.76 -5.81
N GLU A 108 22.31 -5.83 -5.02
CA GLU A 108 21.55 -7.07 -5.17
C GLU A 108 20.06 -6.85 -4.85
N ARG A 109 19.78 -6.09 -3.79
CA ARG A 109 18.39 -5.73 -3.43
C ARG A 109 17.71 -4.90 -4.52
N ARG A 110 18.46 -4.00 -5.19
CA ARG A 110 17.94 -3.22 -6.33
C ARG A 110 17.64 -4.11 -7.53
N GLU A 111 18.55 -5.01 -7.86
CA GLU A 111 18.36 -5.95 -8.96
C GLU A 111 17.14 -6.85 -8.72
N PHE A 112 17.03 -7.42 -7.53
CA PHE A 112 15.87 -8.21 -7.12
C PHE A 112 14.55 -7.42 -7.25
N ALA A 113 14.49 -6.20 -6.71
CA ALA A 113 13.31 -5.35 -6.81
C ALA A 113 12.96 -4.95 -8.25
N GLN A 114 13.96 -4.77 -9.11
CA GLN A 114 13.76 -4.52 -10.54
C GLN A 114 13.18 -5.74 -11.25
N GLY A 115 13.67 -6.94 -10.92
CA GLY A 115 13.14 -8.21 -11.42
C GLY A 115 11.68 -8.42 -11.07
N LEU A 116 11.31 -8.22 -9.80
CA LEU A 116 9.92 -8.30 -9.35
C LEU A 116 9.00 -7.31 -10.08
N ARG A 117 9.48 -6.09 -10.32
CA ARG A 117 8.72 -5.10 -11.06
C ARG A 117 8.51 -5.47 -12.52
N ALA A 118 9.55 -5.99 -13.18
CA ALA A 118 9.47 -6.43 -14.56
C ALA A 118 8.47 -7.59 -14.69
N ALA A 119 8.53 -8.56 -13.78
CA ALA A 119 7.59 -9.67 -13.74
C ALA A 119 6.14 -9.20 -13.49
N SER A 120 5.93 -8.29 -12.52
CA SER A 120 4.60 -7.73 -12.24
C SER A 120 4.03 -6.94 -13.43
N LYS A 121 4.89 -6.21 -14.17
CA LYS A 121 4.45 -5.49 -15.36
C LYS A 121 4.07 -6.46 -16.49
N ALA A 122 4.90 -7.45 -16.77
CA ALA A 122 4.60 -8.46 -17.77
C ALA A 122 3.32 -9.23 -17.47
N LYS A 123 3.07 -9.52 -16.17
CA LYS A 123 1.83 -10.16 -15.72
C LYS A 123 0.62 -9.27 -15.98
N ALA A 124 0.67 -8.00 -15.60
CA ALA A 124 -0.42 -7.04 -15.82
C ALA A 124 -0.76 -6.81 -17.30
N GLU A 125 0.20 -7.06 -18.21
CA GLU A 125 -0.02 -6.95 -19.67
C GLU A 125 -0.61 -8.23 -20.27
N ASN A 126 -0.51 -9.38 -19.61
CA ASN A 126 -0.86 -10.68 -20.17
C ASN A 126 -2.02 -11.38 -19.45
N ASP A 127 -2.24 -11.08 -18.17
CA ASP A 127 -3.27 -11.75 -17.39
C ASP A 127 -4.64 -11.04 -17.54
N PRO A 128 -5.74 -11.80 -17.52
CA PRO A 128 -7.07 -11.23 -17.50
C PRO A 128 -7.31 -10.30 -16.32
N ASP A 129 -8.07 -9.25 -16.54
CA ASP A 129 -8.38 -8.22 -15.55
C ASP A 129 -8.97 -8.77 -14.25
N ASN A 130 -9.77 -9.80 -14.33
CA ASN A 130 -10.41 -10.42 -13.16
C ASN A 130 -9.45 -11.22 -12.28
N ILE A 131 -8.29 -11.62 -12.78
CA ILE A 131 -7.25 -12.31 -11.98
C ILE A 131 -6.43 -11.32 -11.16
N ILE A 132 -6.18 -10.15 -11.72
CA ILE A 132 -5.36 -9.10 -11.09
C ILE A 132 -6.17 -8.10 -10.26
N ASP A 133 -7.50 -8.24 -10.21
CA ASP A 133 -8.38 -7.44 -9.35
C ASP A 133 -8.71 -8.17 -8.03
N VAL A 134 -9.42 -7.50 -7.15
CA VAL A 134 -9.87 -8.08 -5.90
C VAL A 134 -10.97 -9.12 -6.14
N ASN A 135 -10.98 -10.17 -5.35
CA ASN A 135 -12.04 -11.17 -5.31
C ASN A 135 -13.17 -10.68 -4.39
N ASP A 136 -14.41 -10.74 -4.85
CA ASP A 136 -15.58 -10.23 -4.13
C ASP A 136 -15.85 -10.98 -2.82
N ASP A 137 -15.61 -12.30 -2.76
CA ASP A 137 -15.78 -13.09 -1.53
C ASP A 137 -14.72 -12.69 -0.49
N ALA A 138 -13.47 -12.43 -0.93
CA ALA A 138 -12.42 -11.94 -0.04
C ALA A 138 -12.74 -10.55 0.52
N VAL A 139 -13.32 -9.67 -0.29
CA VAL A 139 -13.81 -8.35 0.15
C VAL A 139 -14.92 -8.50 1.18
N ALA A 140 -15.94 -9.33 0.91
CA ALA A 140 -17.06 -9.57 1.82
C ALA A 140 -16.59 -10.19 3.16
N ALA A 141 -15.69 -11.17 3.09
CA ALA A 141 -15.07 -11.78 4.27
C ALA A 141 -14.34 -10.74 5.12
N SER A 142 -13.56 -9.84 4.50
CA SER A 142 -12.82 -8.79 5.21
C SER A 142 -13.75 -7.80 5.91
N PHE A 143 -14.85 -7.38 5.30
CA PHE A 143 -15.87 -6.55 5.96
C PHE A 143 -16.44 -7.23 7.21
N SER A 144 -16.79 -8.51 7.07
CA SER A 144 -17.39 -9.31 8.15
C SER A 144 -16.40 -9.53 9.30
N GLU A 145 -15.16 -9.91 9.00
CA GLU A 145 -14.11 -10.19 9.97
C GLU A 145 -13.79 -8.96 10.82
N HIS A 146 -13.62 -7.81 10.18
CA HIS A 146 -13.24 -6.56 10.86
C HIS A 146 -14.43 -5.76 11.38
N LYS A 147 -15.66 -6.17 11.05
CA LYS A 147 -16.93 -5.53 11.50
C LYS A 147 -16.97 -4.03 11.16
N VAL A 148 -16.56 -3.67 9.95
CA VAL A 148 -16.54 -2.30 9.46
C VAL A 148 -17.50 -2.14 8.28
N GLY A 149 -17.97 -0.92 8.06
CA GLY A 149 -18.78 -0.56 6.89
C GLY A 149 -18.00 0.23 5.83
N LEU A 150 -16.72 0.51 6.08
CA LEU A 150 -15.85 1.25 5.16
C LEU A 150 -14.51 0.54 5.02
N MET A 151 -14.04 0.38 3.79
CA MET A 151 -12.74 -0.17 3.44
C MET A 151 -12.01 0.76 2.48
N ILE A 152 -10.72 1.01 2.73
CA ILE A 152 -9.85 1.83 1.88
C ILE A 152 -8.61 1.03 1.53
N HIS A 153 -8.34 0.90 0.23
CA HIS A 153 -7.14 0.20 -0.23
C HIS A 153 -6.59 0.76 -1.56
N GLY A 154 -5.41 0.32 -1.93
CA GLY A 154 -4.74 0.61 -3.20
C GLY A 154 -4.53 -0.67 -4.03
N HIS A 155 -3.28 -0.99 -4.33
CA HIS A 155 -2.75 -2.16 -5.01
C HIS A 155 -3.19 -2.30 -6.48
N THR A 156 -4.48 -2.39 -6.76
CA THR A 156 -5.02 -2.62 -8.11
C THR A 156 -4.90 -1.39 -9.02
N HIS A 157 -4.68 -0.20 -8.43
CA HIS A 157 -4.62 1.08 -9.13
C HIS A 157 -5.87 1.37 -10.00
N ARG A 158 -7.05 0.88 -9.57
CA ARG A 158 -8.34 1.10 -10.24
C ARG A 158 -9.23 1.99 -9.37
N PRO A 159 -8.96 3.31 -9.35
CA PRO A 159 -9.63 4.23 -8.44
C PRO A 159 -11.12 4.23 -8.68
N ASN A 160 -11.86 3.88 -7.65
CA ASN A 160 -13.33 3.80 -7.72
C ASN A 160 -13.93 3.75 -6.31
N ARG A 161 -15.23 3.97 -6.28
CA ARG A 161 -16.09 3.83 -5.11
C ARG A 161 -17.09 2.71 -5.39
N HIS A 162 -16.95 1.60 -4.68
CA HIS A 162 -17.85 0.46 -4.81
C HIS A 162 -18.77 0.37 -3.61
N ARG A 163 -20.05 0.10 -3.87
CA ARG A 163 -21.02 -0.25 -2.83
C ARG A 163 -21.27 -1.74 -2.90
N THR A 164 -21.09 -2.42 -1.78
CA THR A 164 -21.29 -3.86 -1.63
C THR A 164 -22.29 -4.12 -0.50
N GLU A 165 -22.76 -5.35 -0.35
CA GLU A 165 -23.62 -5.72 0.80
C GLU A 165 -22.91 -5.53 2.15
N GLY A 166 -21.55 -5.70 2.20
CA GLY A 166 -20.75 -5.53 3.41
C GLY A 166 -20.45 -4.08 3.75
N GLY A 167 -20.61 -3.13 2.82
CA GLY A 167 -20.27 -1.73 3.05
C GLY A 167 -19.74 -1.03 1.79
N GLU A 168 -18.99 0.04 2.01
CA GLU A 168 -18.39 0.85 0.97
C GLU A 168 -16.88 0.60 0.87
N ARG A 169 -16.40 0.33 -0.35
CA ARG A 169 -14.99 0.13 -0.65
C ARG A 169 -14.47 1.26 -1.54
N LEU A 170 -13.47 1.99 -1.06
CA LEU A 170 -12.78 3.05 -1.79
C LEU A 170 -11.42 2.55 -2.24
N VAL A 171 -11.16 2.64 -3.53
CA VAL A 171 -9.91 2.20 -4.14
C VAL A 171 -9.09 3.42 -4.56
N LEU A 172 -7.84 3.49 -4.11
CA LEU A 172 -6.89 4.53 -4.52
C LEU A 172 -6.25 4.19 -5.86
N GLY A 173 -6.06 5.20 -6.70
CA GLY A 173 -5.18 5.11 -7.86
C GLY A 173 -3.71 5.27 -7.49
N ASP A 174 -2.82 5.06 -8.46
CA ASP A 174 -1.40 5.33 -8.29
C ASP A 174 -1.11 6.83 -8.37
N TRP A 175 0.07 7.19 -7.88
CA TRP A 175 0.62 8.53 -8.02
C TRP A 175 1.67 8.54 -9.12
N SER A 176 1.58 9.50 -10.01
CA SER A 176 2.53 9.74 -11.09
C SER A 176 3.14 11.14 -11.01
N ALA A 177 3.94 11.52 -12.00
CA ALA A 177 4.45 12.88 -12.10
C ALA A 177 3.35 13.92 -12.39
N ASN A 178 2.23 13.50 -12.96
CA ASN A 178 1.18 14.38 -13.48
C ASN A 178 -0.14 14.28 -12.72
N GLU A 179 -0.31 13.25 -11.88
CA GLU A 179 -1.57 13.02 -11.19
C GLU A 179 -1.39 12.26 -9.87
N SER A 180 -2.36 12.42 -8.99
CA SER A 180 -2.48 11.66 -7.74
C SER A 180 -3.94 11.44 -7.37
N TRP A 181 -4.17 10.36 -6.63
CA TRP A 181 -5.45 10.04 -6.03
C TRP A 181 -5.33 10.09 -4.51
N ILE A 182 -6.26 10.77 -3.87
CA ILE A 182 -6.34 10.81 -2.41
C ILE A 182 -7.77 10.53 -1.94
N ILE A 183 -7.91 10.10 -0.70
CA ILE A 183 -9.21 10.06 -0.02
C ILE A 183 -9.15 11.10 1.09
N ARG A 184 -10.11 12.03 1.05
CA ARG A 184 -10.32 13.02 2.09
C ARG A 184 -11.49 12.60 2.95
N SER A 185 -11.27 12.48 4.25
CA SER A 185 -12.33 12.26 5.23
C SER A 185 -12.69 13.57 5.90
N THR A 186 -13.99 13.85 5.99
CA THR A 186 -14.57 15.01 6.67
C THR A 186 -15.82 14.55 7.45
N ASP A 187 -16.44 15.44 8.19
CA ASP A 187 -17.71 15.16 8.88
C ASP A 187 -18.85 14.74 7.93
N SER A 188 -18.73 15.06 6.63
CA SER A 188 -19.68 14.64 5.59
C SER A 188 -19.33 13.28 4.96
N GLY A 189 -18.30 12.60 5.42
CA GLY A 189 -17.83 11.29 4.96
C GLY A 189 -16.56 11.34 4.11
N CYS A 190 -16.25 10.23 3.46
CA CYS A 190 -15.06 10.07 2.64
C CYS A 190 -15.32 10.42 1.18
N GLN A 191 -14.38 11.16 0.57
CA GLN A 191 -14.41 11.54 -0.84
C GLN A 191 -13.12 11.07 -1.53
N LEU A 192 -13.27 10.39 -2.67
CA LEU A 192 -12.15 10.04 -3.54
C LEU A 192 -11.91 11.21 -4.50
N GLU A 193 -10.72 11.79 -4.44
CA GLU A 193 -10.34 13.00 -5.19
C GLU A 193 -9.19 12.68 -6.16
N HIS A 194 -9.29 13.22 -7.37
CA HIS A 194 -8.26 13.11 -8.41
C HIS A 194 -7.62 14.47 -8.65
N TYR A 195 -6.33 14.55 -8.48
CA TYR A 195 -5.54 15.77 -8.74
C TYR A 195 -4.69 15.58 -9.99
N ARG A 196 -4.70 16.58 -10.86
CA ARG A 196 -3.79 16.71 -12.01
C ARG A 196 -2.92 17.95 -11.82
N TYR A 197 -1.62 17.81 -12.12
CA TYR A 197 -0.61 18.87 -11.92
C TYR A 197 -0.21 19.49 -13.25
#